data_d2db30924082a68921f4d1a160770e61
#
_entry.id   d2db30924082a68921f4d1a160770e61
#
_cell.length_a   1.000
_cell.length_b   1.000
_cell.length_c   1.000
_cell.angle_alpha   90.00
_cell.angle_beta   90.00
_cell.angle_gamma   90.00
#
_symmetry.space_group_name_H-M   'P 1'
#
loop_
_entity.id
_entity.type
_entity.pdbx_description
1 polymer ?
#
loop_
_entity_poly.entity_id
_entity_poly.type
_entity_poly.pdbx_seq_one_letter_code
_entity_poly.pdbx_strand_id
1 'polypeptide(L)'
;PFEEAFIRHCRWTPSAARPYVVNADPGLVDRLYDEEHTIKGVTLTAVGFYGPQGRVLRLPLAMPGINDRITAFRYEGYKVTNYEMESAAITGLCNLLGHRAATICLIIANRINGDASADYHSYMNKLIRYTLEKLS
;
A
#
# COMPACT_ATOMS: atom_id res chain seq x y z
N PRO A 1 -2.65 19.23 0.31
CA PRO A 1 -2.61 17.96 1.01
C PRO A 1 -2.21 16.81 0.07
N PHE A 2 -1.80 15.69 0.65
CA PHE A 2 -1.32 14.50 -0.06
C PHE A 2 -2.23 14.03 -1.21
N GLU A 3 -3.52 13.89 -0.96
CA GLU A 3 -4.50 13.43 -1.97
C GLU A 3 -4.49 14.28 -3.24
N GLU A 4 -4.52 15.59 -3.11
CA GLU A 4 -4.48 16.51 -4.26
C GLU A 4 -3.17 16.40 -5.04
N ALA A 5 -2.05 16.27 -4.33
CA ALA A 5 -0.74 16.07 -4.96
C ALA A 5 -0.70 14.74 -5.72
N PHE A 6 -1.24 13.66 -5.12
CA PHE A 6 -1.33 12.34 -5.73
C PHE A 6 -2.20 12.34 -6.98
N ILE A 7 -3.43 12.88 -6.86
CA ILE A 7 -4.40 12.99 -7.98
C ILE A 7 -3.75 13.72 -9.16
N ARG A 8 -3.12 14.85 -8.91
CA ARG A 8 -2.48 15.67 -9.94
C ARG A 8 -1.29 14.96 -10.58
N HIS A 9 -0.38 14.40 -9.77
CA HIS A 9 0.81 13.71 -10.25
C HIS A 9 0.46 12.47 -11.06
N CYS A 10 -0.47 11.65 -10.55
CA CYS A 10 -0.90 10.42 -11.19
C CYS A 10 -1.85 10.66 -12.38
N ARG A 11 -2.28 11.90 -12.65
CA ARG A 11 -3.29 12.24 -13.66
C ARG A 11 -4.52 11.38 -13.47
N TRP A 12 -5.03 11.37 -12.22
CA TRP A 12 -6.15 10.53 -11.84
C TRP A 12 -7.39 10.89 -12.65
N THR A 13 -8.03 9.90 -13.28
CA THR A 13 -9.20 10.17 -14.11
C THR A 13 -10.43 10.53 -13.27
N PRO A 14 -11.22 11.54 -13.65
CA PRO A 14 -12.45 11.89 -12.96
C PRO A 14 -13.53 10.79 -12.96
N SER A 15 -13.43 9.83 -13.88
CA SER A 15 -14.33 8.68 -13.95
C SER A 15 -14.03 7.57 -12.92
N ALA A 16 -12.86 7.61 -12.29
CA ALA A 16 -12.52 6.70 -11.20
C ALA A 16 -12.88 7.29 -9.84
N ALA A 17 -13.13 6.43 -8.86
CA ALA A 17 -13.34 6.88 -7.49
C ALA A 17 -12.18 7.74 -7.00
N ARG A 18 -12.50 8.86 -6.35
CA ARG A 18 -11.49 9.75 -5.80
C ARG A 18 -10.69 9.04 -4.72
N PRO A 19 -9.35 9.07 -4.78
CA PRO A 19 -8.52 8.55 -3.71
C PRO A 19 -8.74 9.32 -2.41
N TYR A 20 -8.67 8.62 -1.29
CA TYR A 20 -8.68 9.20 0.05
C TYR A 20 -7.55 8.59 0.88
N VAL A 21 -7.12 9.30 1.92
CA VAL A 21 -6.07 8.86 2.82
C VAL A 21 -6.63 8.54 4.18
N VAL A 22 -6.22 7.42 4.74
CA VAL A 22 -6.40 7.08 6.16
C VAL A 22 -5.03 6.93 6.81
N ASN A 23 -4.91 7.45 8.03
CA ASN A 23 -3.65 7.38 8.76
C ASN A 23 -3.66 6.13 9.66
N ALA A 24 -2.60 5.35 9.57
CA ALA A 24 -2.31 4.31 10.55
C ALA A 24 -1.97 4.94 11.91
N ASP A 25 -2.17 4.18 12.99
CA ASP A 25 -1.77 4.62 14.33
C ASP A 25 -0.24 4.75 14.41
N PRO A 26 0.29 5.94 14.73
CA PRO A 26 1.74 6.16 14.73
C PRO A 26 2.46 5.33 15.78
N GLY A 27 1.85 5.06 16.93
CA GLY A 27 2.45 4.24 17.97
C GLY A 27 2.61 2.78 17.54
N LEU A 28 1.64 2.23 16.79
CA LEU A 28 1.77 0.89 16.21
C LEU A 28 2.82 0.87 15.10
N VAL A 29 2.84 1.89 14.24
CA VAL A 29 3.85 2.00 13.18
C VAL A 29 5.25 2.06 13.77
N ASP A 30 5.48 2.84 14.82
CA ASP A 30 6.80 2.97 15.45
C ASP A 30 7.21 1.68 16.16
N ARG A 31 6.28 0.94 16.79
CA ARG A 31 6.57 -0.38 17.39
C ARG A 31 6.94 -1.44 16.35
N LEU A 32 6.29 -1.40 15.19
CA LEU A 32 6.53 -2.36 14.10
C LEU A 32 7.71 -1.99 13.21
N TYR A 33 8.21 -0.76 13.33
CA TYR A 33 9.33 -0.31 12.51
C TYR A 33 10.66 -0.87 13.03
N ASP A 34 11.46 -1.33 12.09
CA ASP A 34 12.81 -1.81 12.30
C ASP A 34 13.64 -1.46 11.07
N GLU A 35 14.70 -0.71 11.25
CA GLU A 35 15.48 -0.13 10.15
C GLU A 35 16.10 -1.20 9.23
N GLU A 36 16.42 -2.38 9.78
CA GLU A 36 17.03 -3.47 9.02
C GLU A 36 16.01 -4.32 8.26
N HIS A 37 14.77 -4.42 8.77
CA HIS A 37 13.79 -5.41 8.29
C HIS A 37 12.54 -4.80 7.66
N THR A 38 12.24 -3.52 7.93
CA THR A 38 10.99 -2.90 7.47
C THR A 38 11.21 -1.55 6.80
N ILE A 39 10.28 -1.16 5.96
CA ILE A 39 10.26 0.15 5.28
C ILE A 39 8.95 0.84 5.60
N LYS A 40 9.00 2.08 6.09
CA LYS A 40 7.82 2.94 6.19
C LYS A 40 7.45 3.46 4.80
N GLY A 41 6.16 3.45 4.47
CA GLY A 41 5.68 3.94 3.19
C GLY A 41 4.17 4.08 3.13
N VAL A 42 3.68 4.46 1.97
CA VAL A 42 2.25 4.55 1.68
C VAL A 42 1.80 3.30 0.95
N THR A 43 0.82 2.60 1.50
CA THR A 43 0.17 1.46 0.89
C THR A 43 -1.04 1.92 0.08
N LEU A 44 -1.20 1.43 -1.13
CA LEU A 44 -2.38 1.66 -1.96
C LEU A 44 -3.36 0.51 -1.83
N THR A 45 -4.51 0.77 -1.26
CA THR A 45 -5.64 -0.15 -1.25
C THR A 45 -6.37 -0.07 -2.58
N ALA A 46 -6.23 -1.09 -3.41
CA ALA A 46 -6.84 -1.14 -4.73
C ALA A 46 -8.19 -1.86 -4.69
N VAL A 47 -9.19 -1.31 -5.37
CA VAL A 47 -10.55 -1.90 -5.46
C VAL A 47 -10.62 -3.14 -6.35
N GLY A 48 -9.51 -3.58 -6.92
CA GLY A 48 -9.45 -4.77 -7.77
C GLY A 48 -8.01 -5.16 -8.09
N PHE A 49 -7.81 -6.46 -8.35
CA PHE A 49 -6.49 -7.05 -8.55
C PHE A 49 -5.85 -6.73 -9.90
N TYR A 50 -6.65 -6.52 -10.95
CA TYR A 50 -6.17 -6.36 -12.32
C TYR A 50 -6.02 -4.89 -12.72
N GLY A 51 -7.01 -4.33 -13.40
CA GLY A 51 -6.99 -2.96 -13.92
C GLY A 51 -6.66 -1.89 -12.86
N PRO A 52 -7.29 -1.89 -11.67
CA PRO A 52 -6.98 -0.93 -10.61
C PRO A 52 -5.53 -0.99 -10.10
N GLN A 53 -4.85 -2.12 -10.31
CA GLN A 53 -3.44 -2.28 -10.00
C GLN A 53 -2.54 -2.20 -11.26
N GLY A 54 -3.05 -1.65 -12.36
CA GLY A 54 -2.29 -1.42 -13.57
C GLY A 54 -1.97 -2.67 -14.40
N ARG A 55 -2.70 -3.77 -14.21
CA ARG A 55 -2.54 -4.98 -15.03
C ARG A 55 -3.43 -4.92 -16.26
N VAL A 56 -2.83 -5.01 -17.42
CA VAL A 56 -3.55 -5.12 -18.71
C VAL A 56 -3.90 -6.59 -18.97
N LEU A 57 -5.17 -6.86 -19.25
CA LEU A 57 -5.63 -8.16 -19.73
C LEU A 57 -6.25 -7.98 -21.12
N ARG A 58 -7.58 -8.00 -21.21
CA ARG A 58 -8.32 -7.88 -22.48
C ARG A 58 -8.64 -6.44 -22.86
N LEU A 59 -8.87 -5.59 -21.84
CA LEU A 59 -9.23 -4.19 -22.03
C LEU A 59 -8.03 -3.30 -21.69
N PRO A 60 -7.93 -2.13 -22.34
CA PRO A 60 -6.95 -1.13 -21.96
C PRO A 60 -7.23 -0.60 -20.55
N LEU A 61 -6.21 -0.10 -19.88
CA LEU A 61 -6.36 0.57 -18.59
C LEU A 61 -7.09 1.91 -18.75
N ALA A 62 -7.96 2.23 -17.80
CA ALA A 62 -8.55 3.57 -17.70
C ALA A 62 -7.48 4.66 -17.49
N MET A 63 -6.36 4.30 -16.90
CA MET A 63 -5.20 5.18 -16.69
C MET A 63 -3.91 4.48 -17.17
N PRO A 64 -3.61 4.51 -18.49
CA PRO A 64 -2.37 3.92 -19.02
C PRO A 64 -1.13 4.51 -18.35
N GLY A 65 -0.14 3.69 -18.03
CA GLY A 65 1.11 4.12 -17.35
C GLY A 65 0.91 4.54 -15.89
N ILE A 66 -0.18 4.14 -15.25
CA ILE A 66 -0.46 4.52 -13.86
C ILE A 66 0.64 4.06 -12.90
N ASN A 67 1.18 2.85 -13.09
CA ASN A 67 2.20 2.31 -12.20
C ASN A 67 3.51 3.11 -12.24
N ASP A 68 3.91 3.61 -13.41
CA ASP A 68 5.11 4.45 -13.54
C ASP A 68 4.94 5.77 -12.77
N ARG A 69 3.75 6.38 -12.90
CA ARG A 69 3.43 7.61 -12.17
C ARG A 69 3.35 7.40 -10.67
N ILE A 70 2.74 6.31 -10.21
CA ILE A 70 2.69 5.95 -8.79
C ILE A 70 4.09 5.69 -8.24
N THR A 71 4.93 4.97 -8.97
CA THR A 71 6.31 4.68 -8.58
C THR A 71 7.15 5.96 -8.48
N ALA A 72 6.92 6.92 -9.36
CA ALA A 72 7.61 8.21 -9.37
C ALA A 72 7.06 9.21 -8.34
N PHE A 73 5.88 8.97 -7.77
CA PHE A 73 5.25 9.90 -6.83
C PHE A 73 6.06 10.04 -5.53
N ARG A 74 6.28 11.30 -5.13
CA ARG A 74 6.90 11.68 -3.85
C ARG A 74 6.16 12.88 -3.27
N TYR A 75 5.94 12.86 -1.98
CA TYR A 75 5.31 13.96 -1.25
C TYR A 75 5.83 14.00 0.19
N GLU A 76 6.53 15.08 0.58
CA GLU A 76 7.05 15.28 1.94
C GLU A 76 7.83 14.06 2.48
N GLY A 77 8.66 13.44 1.66
CA GLY A 77 9.43 12.24 2.01
C GLY A 77 8.67 10.91 1.87
N TYR A 78 7.36 10.94 1.70
CA TYR A 78 6.57 9.74 1.48
C TYR A 78 6.65 9.23 0.04
N LYS A 79 6.63 7.91 -0.11
CA LYS A 79 6.50 7.22 -1.39
C LYS A 79 5.47 6.10 -1.27
N VAL A 80 4.85 5.74 -2.37
CA VAL A 80 4.05 4.52 -2.43
C VAL A 80 4.98 3.32 -2.50
N THR A 81 4.76 2.34 -1.63
CA THR A 81 5.62 1.16 -1.49
C THR A 81 4.99 -0.11 -2.04
N ASN A 82 3.68 -0.24 -1.96
CA ASN A 82 3.00 -1.46 -2.36
C ASN A 82 1.52 -1.25 -2.64
N TYR A 83 0.92 -2.26 -3.26
CA TYR A 83 -0.52 -2.46 -3.36
C TYR A 83 -0.98 -3.57 -2.41
N GLU A 84 -2.16 -3.40 -1.85
CA GLU A 84 -2.99 -4.41 -1.22
C GLU A 84 -4.47 -4.06 -1.45
N MET A 85 -5.42 -4.70 -0.76
CA MET A 85 -6.83 -4.56 -1.15
C MET A 85 -7.79 -4.31 0.03
N GLU A 86 -7.31 -4.20 1.28
CA GLU A 86 -8.17 -4.17 2.48
C GLU A 86 -7.83 -3.07 3.49
N SER A 87 -6.57 -2.65 3.57
CA SER A 87 -6.06 -1.88 4.72
C SER A 87 -6.71 -0.52 4.91
N ALA A 88 -7.03 0.19 3.84
CA ALA A 88 -7.68 1.50 3.97
C ALA A 88 -9.06 1.40 4.62
N ALA A 89 -9.86 0.37 4.24
CA ALA A 89 -11.17 0.16 4.83
C ALA A 89 -11.06 -0.24 6.31
N ILE A 90 -10.18 -1.19 6.64
CA ILE A 90 -9.97 -1.65 8.02
C ILE A 90 -9.48 -0.48 8.88
N THR A 91 -8.45 0.23 8.45
CA THR A 91 -7.89 1.37 9.20
C THR A 91 -8.91 2.49 9.37
N GLY A 92 -9.66 2.82 8.31
CA GLY A 92 -10.71 3.84 8.37
C GLY A 92 -11.81 3.48 9.35
N LEU A 93 -12.30 2.24 9.35
CA LEU A 93 -13.31 1.76 10.29
C LEU A 93 -12.77 1.73 11.73
N CYS A 94 -11.54 1.28 11.94
CA CYS A 94 -10.90 1.30 13.24
C CYS A 94 -10.83 2.74 13.80
N ASN A 95 -10.40 3.70 12.99
CA ASN A 95 -10.32 5.11 13.40
C ASN A 95 -11.69 5.66 13.78
N LEU A 96 -12.75 5.35 13.01
CA LEU A 96 -14.12 5.78 13.32
C LEU A 96 -14.67 5.16 14.62
N LEU A 97 -14.23 3.96 14.94
CA LEU A 97 -14.66 3.23 16.17
C LEU A 97 -13.75 3.51 17.38
N GLY A 98 -12.74 4.38 17.24
CA GLY A 98 -11.81 4.69 18.32
C GLY A 98 -10.76 3.60 18.58
N HIS A 99 -10.54 2.71 17.61
CA HIS A 99 -9.50 1.69 17.67
C HIS A 99 -8.23 2.14 16.98
N ARG A 100 -7.10 1.53 17.36
CA ARG A 100 -5.82 1.74 16.70
C ARG A 100 -5.60 0.67 15.64
N ALA A 101 -5.10 1.05 14.47
CA ALA A 101 -4.77 0.12 13.38
C ALA A 101 -3.49 0.54 12.66
N ALA A 102 -2.73 -0.44 12.24
CA ALA A 102 -1.61 -0.29 11.31
C ALA A 102 -1.54 -1.54 10.43
N THR A 103 -0.97 -1.39 9.24
CA THR A 103 -0.78 -2.50 8.30
C THR A 103 0.70 -2.74 8.11
N ILE A 104 1.10 -4.01 8.20
CA ILE A 104 2.43 -4.47 7.79
C ILE A 104 2.25 -5.48 6.67
N CYS A 105 2.97 -5.30 5.57
CA CYS A 105 2.84 -6.12 4.37
C CYS A 105 4.14 -6.87 4.07
N LEU A 106 4.02 -8.14 3.72
CA LEU A 106 5.10 -8.86 3.05
C LEU A 106 5.05 -8.55 1.55
N ILE A 107 6.15 -8.09 0.99
CA ILE A 107 6.26 -7.88 -0.45
C ILE A 107 6.58 -9.22 -1.12
N ILE A 108 5.59 -9.80 -1.78
CA ILE A 108 5.69 -11.12 -2.42
C ILE A 108 5.97 -11.06 -3.92
N ALA A 109 5.73 -9.93 -4.55
CA ALA A 109 5.97 -9.73 -5.97
C ALA A 109 6.40 -8.30 -6.27
N ASN A 110 7.42 -8.15 -7.11
CA ASN A 110 7.86 -6.87 -7.64
C ASN A 110 7.40 -6.75 -9.10
N ARG A 111 6.47 -5.83 -9.37
CA ARG A 111 5.89 -5.65 -10.71
C ARG A 111 6.80 -4.97 -11.71
N ILE A 112 7.80 -4.23 -11.23
CA ILE A 112 8.75 -3.52 -12.09
C ILE A 112 9.74 -4.51 -12.67
N ASN A 113 10.25 -5.42 -11.83
CA ASN A 113 11.27 -6.39 -12.22
C ASN A 113 10.66 -7.72 -12.68
N GLY A 114 9.36 -7.94 -12.47
CA GLY A 114 8.70 -9.21 -12.77
C GLY A 114 9.03 -10.36 -11.81
N ASP A 115 9.69 -10.04 -10.69
CA ASP A 115 10.10 -11.03 -9.70
C ASP A 115 8.94 -11.38 -8.76
N ALA A 116 8.82 -12.65 -8.42
CA ALA A 116 7.89 -13.12 -7.40
C ALA A 116 8.56 -14.17 -6.51
N SER A 117 8.26 -14.10 -5.20
CA SER A 117 8.77 -15.07 -4.23
C SER A 117 8.04 -16.42 -4.39
N ALA A 118 8.80 -17.49 -4.62
CA ALA A 118 8.27 -18.85 -4.68
C ALA A 118 7.93 -19.39 -3.27
N ASP A 119 8.62 -18.93 -2.24
CA ASP A 119 8.46 -19.38 -0.84
C ASP A 119 7.91 -18.27 0.07
N TYR A 120 6.82 -17.60 -0.36
CA TYR A 120 6.22 -16.55 0.45
C TYR A 120 5.62 -17.06 1.78
N HIS A 121 5.26 -18.33 1.88
CA HIS A 121 4.71 -18.91 3.11
C HIS A 121 5.71 -18.89 4.28
N SER A 122 6.97 -19.26 4.03
CA SER A 122 8.04 -19.19 5.05
C SER A 122 8.26 -17.75 5.52
N TYR A 123 8.32 -16.81 4.59
CA TYR A 123 8.47 -15.38 4.91
C TYR A 123 7.25 -14.81 5.64
N MET A 124 6.04 -15.24 5.30
CA MET A 124 4.82 -14.83 6.00
C MET A 124 4.83 -15.31 7.46
N ASN A 125 5.25 -16.54 7.71
CA ASN A 125 5.39 -17.05 9.08
C ASN A 125 6.42 -16.25 9.90
N LYS A 126 7.51 -15.83 9.28
CA LYS A 126 8.50 -14.95 9.93
C LYS A 126 7.88 -13.58 10.24
N LEU A 127 7.14 -12.98 9.29
CA LEU A 127 6.45 -11.70 9.50
C LEU A 127 5.44 -11.77 10.64
N ILE A 128 4.66 -12.85 10.71
CA ILE A 128 3.68 -13.05 11.79
C ILE A 128 4.39 -13.09 13.15
N ARG A 129 5.45 -13.89 13.28
CA ARG A 129 6.24 -13.98 14.52
C ARG A 129 6.84 -12.63 14.90
N TYR A 130 7.51 -11.98 13.96
CA TYR A 130 8.04 -10.63 14.14
C TYR A 130 6.99 -9.65 14.67
N THR A 131 5.81 -9.63 14.05
CA THR A 131 4.71 -8.74 14.45
C THR A 131 4.24 -9.02 15.87
N LEU A 132 4.07 -10.30 16.23
CA LEU A 132 3.65 -10.70 17.58
C LEU A 132 4.71 -10.32 18.64
N GLU A 133 6.00 -10.55 18.36
CA GLU A 133 7.10 -10.18 19.24
C GLU A 133 7.19 -8.67 19.47
N LYS A 134 6.98 -7.87 18.42
CA LYS A 134 6.99 -6.40 18.55
C LYS A 134 5.77 -5.84 19.29
N LEU A 135 4.66 -6.56 19.33
CA LEU A 135 3.41 -6.11 19.98
C LEU A 135 3.20 -6.67 21.39
N SER A 136 3.91 -7.73 21.76
CA SER A 136 3.94 -8.25 23.15
C SER A 136 4.90 -7.44 24.01
#